data_056b1073f12475352222b3936010dde0
#
_entry.id   056b1073f12475352222b3936010dde0
#
_cell.length_a   1.000
_cell.length_b   1.000
_cell.length_c   1.000
_cell.angle_alpha   90.00
_cell.angle_beta   90.00
_cell.angle_gamma   90.00
#
_symmetry.space_group_name_H-M   'P 1'
#
loop_
_entity.id
_entity.type
_entity.pdbx_description
1 polymer ?
#
loop_
_entity_poly.entity_id
_entity_poly.type
_entity_poly.pdbx_seq_one_letter_code
_entity_poly.pdbx_strand_id
1 'polypeptide(L)'
;FAEFELKIHELVEQDEALSGEKISELYARLVRDYHGADDGVLVYDPTYSVEWAFVPHFYRNFYVFQYATSIAGGTMFADRLLAGDKQARENYLAVLSAGGSRHAYDLLRDFGIDLATDIPYDALIARMDRVMDDIEAILDRQTQQR
;
A
#
# COMPACT_ATOMS: atom_id res chain seq x y z
N PHE A 1 -7.78 2.16 1.28
CA PHE A 1 -8.67 1.87 0.13
C PHE A 1 -8.85 0.36 -0.07
N ALA A 2 -7.81 -0.46 -0.12
CA ALA A 2 -7.94 -1.90 -0.38
C ALA A 2 -8.78 -2.62 0.68
N GLU A 3 -8.55 -2.35 1.96
CA GLU A 3 -9.37 -2.90 3.03
C GLU A 3 -10.83 -2.42 2.96
N PHE A 4 -11.04 -1.15 2.61
CA PHE A 4 -12.38 -0.62 2.41
C PHE A 4 -13.12 -1.38 1.29
N GLU A 5 -12.48 -1.56 0.14
CA GLU A 5 -13.04 -2.31 -0.98
C GLU A 5 -13.40 -3.74 -0.57
N LEU A 6 -12.49 -4.44 0.12
CA LEU A 6 -12.74 -5.77 0.62
C LEU A 6 -13.96 -5.82 1.56
N LYS A 7 -14.02 -4.91 2.54
CA LYS A 7 -15.10 -4.89 3.53
C LYS A 7 -16.47 -4.60 2.93
N ILE A 8 -16.58 -3.71 1.93
CA ILE A 8 -17.88 -3.48 1.28
C ILE A 8 -18.34 -4.71 0.47
N HIS A 9 -17.42 -5.47 -0.13
CA HIS A 9 -17.75 -6.73 -0.80
C HIS A 9 -18.19 -7.80 0.21
N GLU A 10 -17.46 -7.96 1.34
CA GLU A 10 -17.81 -8.90 2.40
C GLU A 10 -19.21 -8.63 2.98
N LEU A 11 -19.58 -7.36 3.17
CA LEU A 11 -20.93 -7.00 3.63
C LEU A 11 -22.01 -7.44 2.64
N VAL A 12 -21.78 -7.24 1.34
CA VAL A 12 -22.73 -7.69 0.30
C VAL A 12 -22.83 -9.21 0.23
N GLU A 13 -21.71 -9.92 0.38
CA GLU A 13 -21.71 -11.40 0.43
C GLU A 13 -22.47 -11.96 1.64
N GLN A 14 -22.62 -11.15 2.69
CA GLN A 14 -23.43 -11.47 3.88
C GLN A 14 -24.89 -11.02 3.77
N ASP A 15 -25.36 -10.69 2.55
CA ASP A 15 -26.69 -10.17 2.26
C ASP A 15 -27.00 -8.83 2.97
N GLU A 16 -25.98 -8.06 3.35
CA GLU A 16 -26.17 -6.75 3.96
C GLU A 16 -26.43 -5.66 2.92
N ALA A 17 -27.53 -4.93 3.08
CA ALA A 17 -27.83 -3.78 2.24
C ALA A 17 -26.84 -2.64 2.53
N LEU A 18 -26.19 -2.14 1.50
CA LEU A 18 -25.32 -0.97 1.57
C LEU A 18 -26.09 0.30 1.23
N SER A 19 -26.05 1.28 2.14
CA SER A 19 -26.43 2.67 1.88
C SER A 19 -25.19 3.54 1.79
N GLY A 20 -25.29 4.70 1.16
CA GLY A 20 -24.20 5.68 1.14
C GLY A 20 -23.72 6.08 2.53
N GLU A 21 -24.65 6.17 3.50
CA GLU A 21 -24.33 6.44 4.91
C GLU A 21 -23.48 5.33 5.52
N LYS A 22 -23.90 4.07 5.38
CA LYS A 22 -23.17 2.90 5.92
C LYS A 22 -21.77 2.77 5.32
N ILE A 23 -21.64 3.01 4.00
CA ILE A 23 -20.36 3.01 3.31
C ILE A 23 -19.46 4.14 3.85
N SER A 24 -20.01 5.35 4.02
CA SER A 24 -19.26 6.50 4.54
C SER A 24 -18.82 6.31 5.99
N GLU A 25 -19.65 5.70 6.83
CA GLU A 25 -19.27 5.34 8.20
C GLU A 25 -18.12 4.33 8.24
N LEU A 26 -18.18 3.30 7.38
CA LEU A 26 -17.10 2.33 7.26
C LEU A 26 -15.81 3.01 6.80
N TYR A 27 -15.89 3.85 5.78
CA TYR A 27 -14.74 4.58 5.27
C TYR A 27 -14.15 5.52 6.32
N ALA A 28 -14.99 6.27 7.03
CA ALA A 28 -14.57 7.17 8.10
C ALA A 28 -13.78 6.44 9.21
N ARG A 29 -14.26 5.26 9.64
CA ARG A 29 -13.52 4.44 10.63
C ARG A 29 -12.12 4.09 10.13
N LEU A 30 -12.00 3.56 8.91
CA LEU A 30 -10.72 3.19 8.34
C LEU A 30 -9.76 4.38 8.19
N VAL A 31 -10.27 5.55 7.73
CA VAL A 31 -9.43 6.75 7.67
C VAL A 31 -8.91 7.14 9.04
N ARG A 32 -9.76 7.13 10.07
CA ARG A 32 -9.36 7.45 11.44
C ARG A 32 -8.30 6.48 11.97
N ASP A 33 -8.51 5.17 11.75
CA ASP A 33 -7.60 4.13 12.20
C ASP A 33 -6.22 4.26 11.53
N TYR A 34 -6.19 4.34 10.18
CA TYR A 34 -4.93 4.39 9.42
C TYR A 34 -4.13 5.68 9.63
N HIS A 35 -4.81 6.78 9.95
CA HIS A 35 -4.15 8.08 10.14
C HIS A 35 -3.99 8.49 11.61
N GLY A 36 -4.35 7.62 12.54
CA GLY A 36 -4.18 7.88 13.97
C GLY A 36 -4.99 9.11 14.45
N ALA A 37 -6.20 9.30 13.91
CA ALA A 37 -7.00 10.46 14.26
C ALA A 37 -7.43 10.43 15.74
N ASP A 38 -7.73 9.25 16.27
CA ASP A 38 -8.11 9.07 17.67
C ASP A 38 -6.92 9.21 18.63
N ASP A 39 -5.70 9.03 18.11
CA ASP A 39 -4.45 9.25 18.83
C ASP A 39 -3.93 10.70 18.69
N GLY A 40 -4.66 11.55 17.98
CA GLY A 40 -4.31 12.96 17.79
C GLY A 40 -3.21 13.22 16.75
N VAL A 41 -2.87 12.23 15.93
CA VAL A 41 -1.88 12.37 14.85
C VAL A 41 -2.44 13.17 13.69
N LEU A 42 -3.71 12.93 13.32
CA LEU A 42 -4.41 13.65 12.27
C LEU A 42 -5.66 14.35 12.82
N VAL A 43 -5.90 15.59 12.40
CA VAL A 43 -7.19 16.26 12.61
C VAL A 43 -8.16 15.75 11.55
N TYR A 44 -9.13 14.93 11.97
CA TYR A 44 -10.12 14.37 11.07
C TYR A 44 -11.23 15.39 10.75
N ASP A 45 -11.45 15.65 9.46
CA ASP A 45 -12.60 16.40 8.98
C ASP A 45 -13.69 15.41 8.54
N PRO A 46 -14.95 15.54 9.02
CA PRO A 46 -16.04 14.64 8.61
C PRO A 46 -16.29 14.57 7.09
N THR A 47 -15.89 15.58 6.33
CA THR A 47 -16.01 15.57 4.86
C THR A 47 -15.15 14.48 4.21
N TYR A 48 -14.10 13.99 4.88
CA TYR A 48 -13.30 12.88 4.36
C TYR A 48 -14.07 11.56 4.28
N SER A 49 -15.18 11.44 5.03
CA SER A 49 -16.02 10.22 5.02
C SER A 49 -16.59 9.86 3.65
N VAL A 50 -16.69 10.83 2.74
CA VAL A 50 -17.25 10.63 1.39
C VAL A 50 -16.20 10.60 0.28
N GLU A 51 -14.89 10.61 0.61
CA GLU A 51 -13.81 10.57 -0.38
C GLU A 51 -13.90 9.33 -1.28
N TRP A 52 -14.37 8.21 -0.76
CA TRP A 52 -14.57 6.98 -1.53
C TRP A 52 -15.38 7.20 -2.81
N ALA A 53 -16.33 8.14 -2.81
CA ALA A 53 -17.19 8.45 -3.96
C ALA A 53 -16.41 9.07 -5.15
N PHE A 54 -15.26 9.65 -4.90
CA PHE A 54 -14.39 10.26 -5.92
C PHE A 54 -13.34 9.29 -6.48
N VAL A 55 -13.24 8.07 -5.94
CA VAL A 55 -12.23 7.10 -6.36
C VAL A 55 -12.79 6.20 -7.47
N PRO A 56 -12.54 6.50 -8.75
CA PRO A 56 -13.14 5.76 -9.87
C PRO A 56 -12.64 4.31 -9.96
N HIS A 57 -11.56 3.97 -9.27
CA HIS A 57 -10.98 2.63 -9.23
C HIS A 57 -11.93 1.60 -8.60
N PHE A 58 -12.78 2.01 -7.66
CA PHE A 58 -13.78 1.13 -7.05
C PHE A 58 -14.86 0.61 -8.02
N TYR A 59 -14.98 1.21 -9.20
CA TYR A 59 -15.83 0.68 -10.27
C TYR A 59 -15.18 -0.49 -11.05
N ARG A 60 -13.95 -0.87 -10.66
CA ARG A 60 -13.21 -2.03 -11.18
C ARG A 60 -12.88 -2.94 -10.02
N ASN A 61 -13.67 -3.99 -9.82
CA ASN A 61 -13.55 -4.90 -8.68
C ASN A 61 -12.11 -5.29 -8.37
N PHE A 62 -11.72 -5.05 -7.12
CA PHE A 62 -10.40 -5.39 -6.59
C PHE A 62 -9.23 -4.82 -7.39
N TYR A 63 -9.36 -3.58 -7.85
CA TYR A 63 -8.27 -2.91 -8.55
C TYR A 63 -7.29 -2.23 -7.59
N VAL A 64 -7.78 -1.60 -6.51
CA VAL A 64 -6.95 -0.72 -5.68
C VAL A 64 -5.88 -1.44 -4.85
N PHE A 65 -6.06 -2.71 -4.47
CA PHE A 65 -5.03 -3.46 -3.74
C PHE A 65 -3.72 -3.60 -4.52
N GLN A 66 -3.78 -3.55 -5.85
CA GLN A 66 -2.62 -3.67 -6.72
C GLN A 66 -1.58 -2.57 -6.49
N TYR A 67 -1.98 -1.41 -5.99
CA TYR A 67 -1.06 -0.34 -5.61
C TYR A 67 -0.21 -0.73 -4.39
N ALA A 68 -0.82 -1.35 -3.38
CA ALA A 68 -0.10 -1.82 -2.20
C ALA A 68 0.89 -2.95 -2.55
N THR A 69 0.45 -3.93 -3.34
CA THR A 69 1.32 -5.03 -3.78
C THR A 69 2.44 -4.54 -4.68
N SER A 70 2.17 -3.58 -5.56
CA SER A 70 3.19 -3.00 -6.45
C SER A 70 4.25 -2.23 -5.69
N ILE A 71 3.88 -1.43 -4.68
CA ILE A 71 4.87 -0.69 -3.89
C ILE A 71 5.71 -1.64 -3.04
N ALA A 72 5.12 -2.70 -2.49
CA ALA A 72 5.84 -3.71 -1.71
C ALA A 72 6.88 -4.44 -2.59
N GLY A 73 6.46 -4.96 -3.74
CA GLY A 73 7.37 -5.63 -4.67
C GLY A 73 8.43 -4.70 -5.24
N GLY A 74 8.05 -3.46 -5.58
CA GLY A 74 8.98 -2.43 -6.07
C GLY A 74 10.03 -2.04 -5.03
N THR A 75 9.65 -1.91 -3.76
CA THR A 75 10.57 -1.64 -2.64
C THR A 75 11.57 -2.76 -2.47
N MET A 76 11.12 -4.01 -2.50
CA MET A 76 12.01 -5.17 -2.38
C MET A 76 13.04 -5.23 -3.53
N PHE A 77 12.63 -4.96 -4.78
CA PHE A 77 13.57 -4.83 -5.89
C PHE A 77 14.55 -3.68 -5.67
N ALA A 78 14.05 -2.50 -5.30
CA ALA A 78 14.89 -1.32 -5.09
C ALA A 78 15.95 -1.54 -4.01
N ASP A 79 15.60 -2.10 -2.87
CA ASP A 79 16.53 -2.38 -1.77
C ASP A 79 17.61 -3.38 -2.20
N ARG A 80 17.25 -4.44 -2.91
CA ARG A 80 18.22 -5.42 -3.43
C ARG A 80 19.15 -4.82 -4.50
N LEU A 81 18.62 -3.98 -5.38
CA LEU A 81 19.42 -3.28 -6.39
C LEU A 81 20.42 -2.31 -5.75
N LEU A 82 19.97 -1.55 -4.74
CA LEU A 82 20.82 -0.62 -3.99
C LEU A 82 21.92 -1.35 -3.19
N ALA A 83 21.62 -2.56 -2.71
CA ALA A 83 22.60 -3.43 -2.08
C ALA A 83 23.61 -4.07 -3.07
N GLY A 84 23.47 -3.84 -4.36
CA GLY A 84 24.37 -4.37 -5.39
C GLY A 84 24.11 -5.82 -5.78
N ASP A 85 22.91 -6.35 -5.49
CA ASP A 85 22.52 -7.72 -5.85
C ASP A 85 22.38 -7.83 -7.39
N LYS A 86 23.35 -8.51 -7.99
CA LYS A 86 23.39 -8.69 -9.46
C LYS A 86 22.25 -9.54 -9.96
N GLN A 87 21.83 -10.57 -9.21
CA GLN A 87 20.73 -11.43 -9.60
C GLN A 87 19.41 -10.66 -9.55
N ALA A 88 19.19 -9.81 -8.55
CA ALA A 88 18.02 -8.94 -8.49
C ALA A 88 17.96 -7.98 -9.69
N ARG A 89 19.12 -7.46 -10.14
CA ARG A 89 19.18 -6.63 -11.35
C ARG A 89 18.77 -7.40 -12.61
N GLU A 90 19.29 -8.61 -12.78
CA GLU A 90 18.93 -9.46 -13.92
C GLU A 90 17.44 -9.81 -13.89
N ASN A 91 16.92 -10.19 -12.73
CA ASN A 91 15.50 -10.50 -12.52
C ASN A 91 14.62 -9.29 -12.84
N TYR A 92 14.98 -8.11 -12.36
CA TYR A 92 14.24 -6.88 -12.64
C TYR A 92 14.17 -6.57 -14.14
N LEU A 93 15.29 -6.67 -14.85
CA LEU A 93 15.33 -6.46 -16.29
C LEU A 93 14.51 -7.53 -17.04
N ALA A 94 14.51 -8.76 -16.56
CA ALA A 94 13.71 -9.84 -17.14
C ALA A 94 12.20 -9.60 -16.94
N VAL A 95 11.78 -9.11 -15.76
CA VAL A 95 10.39 -8.70 -15.51
C VAL A 95 9.95 -7.61 -16.49
N LEU A 96 10.77 -6.56 -16.66
CA LEU A 96 10.47 -5.47 -17.61
C LEU A 96 10.39 -5.97 -19.05
N SER A 97 11.25 -6.90 -19.42
CA SER A 97 11.31 -7.46 -20.78
C SER A 97 10.16 -8.44 -21.07
N ALA A 98 9.61 -9.07 -20.05
CA ALA A 98 8.54 -10.05 -20.18
C ALA A 98 7.21 -9.42 -20.60
N GLY A 99 6.98 -8.15 -20.29
CA GLY A 99 5.73 -7.45 -20.58
C GLY A 99 4.50 -8.24 -20.10
N GLY A 100 3.48 -8.37 -20.94
CA GLY A 100 2.24 -9.10 -20.64
C GLY A 100 2.27 -10.59 -21.04
N SER A 101 3.43 -11.22 -21.15
CA SER A 101 3.56 -12.61 -21.61
C SER A 101 3.01 -13.66 -20.65
N ARG A 102 2.85 -13.31 -19.36
CA ARG A 102 2.36 -14.19 -18.29
C ARG A 102 1.56 -13.38 -17.26
N HIS A 103 0.86 -14.08 -16.34
CA HIS A 103 0.24 -13.40 -15.20
C HIS A 103 1.30 -12.72 -14.33
N ALA A 104 1.00 -11.48 -13.92
CA ALA A 104 1.95 -10.64 -13.19
C ALA A 104 2.46 -11.30 -11.90
N TYR A 105 1.57 -11.96 -11.14
CA TYR A 105 1.94 -12.68 -9.92
C TYR A 105 2.97 -13.78 -10.18
N ASP A 106 2.71 -14.65 -11.17
CA ASP A 106 3.62 -15.75 -11.52
C ASP A 106 4.96 -15.24 -12.00
N LEU A 107 4.95 -14.15 -12.77
CA LEU A 107 6.17 -13.50 -13.25
C LEU A 107 7.03 -13.00 -12.10
N LEU A 108 6.43 -12.25 -11.16
CA LEU A 108 7.14 -11.70 -10.01
C LEU A 108 7.67 -12.80 -9.08
N ARG A 109 6.86 -13.83 -8.82
CA ARG A 109 7.25 -14.98 -7.99
C ARG A 109 8.47 -15.72 -8.56
N ASP A 110 8.48 -15.98 -9.87
CA ASP A 110 9.57 -16.68 -10.53
C ASP A 110 10.88 -15.87 -10.50
N PHE A 111 10.79 -14.55 -10.38
CA PHE A 111 11.93 -13.65 -10.21
C PHE A 111 12.22 -13.26 -8.76
N GLY A 112 11.65 -14.01 -7.81
CA GLY A 112 12.01 -13.93 -6.39
C GLY A 112 11.23 -12.92 -5.57
N ILE A 113 10.03 -12.51 -6.06
CA ILE A 113 9.10 -11.67 -5.29
C ILE A 113 7.76 -12.38 -5.22
N ASP A 114 7.52 -13.07 -4.12
CA ASP A 114 6.26 -13.75 -3.86
C ASP A 114 5.32 -12.85 -3.05
N LEU A 115 4.37 -12.22 -3.75
CA LEU A 115 3.39 -11.31 -3.15
C LEU A 115 2.33 -12.02 -2.28
N ALA A 116 2.30 -13.35 -2.25
CA ALA A 116 1.44 -14.11 -1.34
C ALA A 116 2.09 -14.40 0.02
N THR A 117 3.33 -13.91 0.25
CA THR A 117 4.05 -14.01 1.52
C THR A 117 4.21 -12.65 2.17
N ASP A 118 4.55 -12.62 3.45
CA ASP A 118 4.78 -11.38 4.20
C ASP A 118 6.08 -10.67 3.78
N ILE A 119 7.02 -11.38 3.14
CA ILE A 119 8.38 -10.89 2.86
C ILE A 119 8.42 -9.54 2.13
N PRO A 120 7.68 -9.29 1.02
CA PRO A 120 7.69 -7.99 0.36
C PRO A 120 7.08 -6.87 1.21
N TYR A 121 6.11 -7.19 2.05
CA TYR A 121 5.44 -6.22 2.93
C TYR A 121 6.33 -5.86 4.11
N ASP A 122 7.01 -6.83 4.72
CA ASP A 122 8.01 -6.59 5.76
C ASP A 122 9.15 -5.72 5.25
N ALA A 123 9.60 -5.93 4.00
CA ALA A 123 10.61 -5.09 3.37
C ALA A 123 10.13 -3.64 3.19
N LEU A 124 8.84 -3.44 2.85
CA LEU A 124 8.25 -2.12 2.74
C LEU A 124 8.18 -1.41 4.10
N ILE A 125 7.71 -2.11 5.16
CA ILE A 125 7.65 -1.56 6.51
C ILE A 125 9.05 -1.20 7.02
N ALA A 126 10.02 -2.10 6.88
CA ALA A 126 11.41 -1.83 7.25
C ALA A 126 12.02 -0.64 6.46
N ARG A 127 11.58 -0.41 5.24
CA ARG A 127 11.97 0.77 4.46
C ARG A 127 11.35 2.04 5.02
N MET A 128 10.08 2.00 5.43
CA MET A 128 9.40 3.12 6.08
C MET A 128 10.12 3.51 7.37
N ASP A 129 10.44 2.55 8.24
CA ASP A 129 11.18 2.80 9.49
C ASP A 129 12.51 3.51 9.21
N ARG A 130 13.31 3.01 8.27
CA ARG A 130 14.58 3.67 7.89
C ARG A 130 14.39 5.10 7.39
N VAL A 131 13.34 5.36 6.62
CA VAL A 131 13.05 6.72 6.12
C VAL A 131 12.64 7.64 7.26
N MET A 132 11.86 7.15 8.24
CA MET A 132 11.50 7.93 9.43
C MET A 132 12.72 8.26 10.28
N ASP A 133 13.60 7.29 10.53
CA ASP A 133 14.87 7.50 11.24
C ASP A 133 15.75 8.56 10.54
N ASP A 134 15.84 8.51 9.21
CA ASP A 134 16.58 9.48 8.42
C ASP A 134 16.00 10.89 8.53
N ILE A 135 14.66 11.02 8.52
CA ILE A 135 13.97 12.31 8.71
C ILE A 135 14.25 12.87 10.11
N GLU A 136 14.12 12.07 11.16
CA GLU A 136 14.41 12.47 12.54
C GLU A 136 15.86 12.96 12.66
N ALA A 137 16.82 12.21 12.13
CA ALA A 137 18.22 12.58 12.13
C ALA A 137 18.50 13.90 11.37
N ILE A 138 17.74 14.22 10.33
CA ILE A 138 17.85 15.49 9.60
C ILE A 138 17.30 16.64 10.45
N LEU A 139 16.13 16.46 11.06
CA LEU A 139 15.48 17.46 11.89
C LEU A 139 16.32 17.82 13.13
N ASP A 140 16.90 16.81 13.78
CA ASP A 140 17.79 17.00 14.93
C ASP A 140 19.01 17.83 14.57
N ARG A 141 19.66 17.56 13.44
CA ARG A 141 20.78 18.36 12.95
C ARG A 141 20.41 19.81 12.68
N GLN A 142 19.22 20.05 12.13
CA GLN A 142 18.74 21.41 11.87
C GLN A 142 18.45 22.18 13.16
N THR A 143 17.95 21.49 14.18
CA THR A 143 17.66 22.08 15.50
C THR A 143 18.94 22.48 16.24
N GLN A 144 20.01 21.69 16.11
CA GLN A 144 21.30 21.96 16.74
C GLN A 144 22.09 23.10 16.08
N GLN A 145 21.72 23.49 14.86
CA GLN A 145 22.39 24.59 14.13
C GLN A 145 21.72 25.96 14.33
N ARG A 146 20.63 26.02 15.09
CA ARG A 146 19.91 27.24 15.46
C ARG A 146 20.26 27.70 16.86
#